data_a7b961dce4e8629798af7a2db62b32f7
#
_entry.id   a7b961dce4e8629798af7a2db62b32f7
#
_cell.length_a   1.000
_cell.length_b   1.000
_cell.length_c   1.000
_cell.angle_alpha   90.00
_cell.angle_beta   90.00
_cell.angle_gamma   90.00
#
_symmetry.space_group_name_H-M   'P 1'
#
loop_
_entity.id
_entity.type
_entity.pdbx_description
1 polymer ?
#
loop_
_entity_poly.entity_id
_entity_poly.type
_entity_poly.pdbx_seq_one_letter_code
_entity_poly.pdbx_strand_id
1 'polypeptide(L)'
;MAGSERSGIKAAEARLFEDCAYCLIPTGHTSTKGIEQLGEIVMKIGAQPLILDANRHDGLVAGISHLPFILSSTLVQCLSKKENWGELTNLAAGGFRDMSRLAAGSPTMYRDICVTNKEEILIWLDALASELDNIRALITLDDEVLESYFTKAKQLRETAFS
;
A
#
# COMPACT_ATOMS: atom_id res chain seq x y z
N MET A 1 -0.88 -2.49 -8.80
CA MET A 1 -1.09 -3.93 -8.56
C MET A 1 -2.48 -4.32 -9.05
N ALA A 2 -2.57 -5.46 -9.70
CA ALA A 2 -3.82 -5.95 -10.25
C ALA A 2 -4.62 -6.74 -9.19
N GLY A 3 -5.94 -6.51 -9.12
CA GLY A 3 -6.82 -7.16 -8.16
C GLY A 3 -7.37 -6.23 -7.08
N SER A 4 -8.08 -6.81 -6.11
CA SER A 4 -8.63 -6.09 -4.96
C SER A 4 -8.52 -6.91 -3.68
N GLU A 5 -8.72 -6.26 -2.54
CA GLU A 5 -8.74 -6.89 -1.22
C GLU A 5 -10.00 -7.74 -0.95
N ARG A 6 -11.02 -7.64 -1.82
CA ARG A 6 -12.26 -8.42 -1.71
C ARG A 6 -12.05 -9.83 -2.24
N SER A 7 -12.68 -10.82 -1.64
CA SER A 7 -12.56 -12.23 -2.00
C SER A 7 -13.88 -12.87 -2.44
N GLY A 8 -13.76 -13.96 -3.22
CA GLY A 8 -14.87 -14.78 -3.68
C GLY A 8 -15.57 -14.25 -4.94
N ILE A 9 -16.39 -15.12 -5.55
CA ILE A 9 -17.05 -14.86 -6.85
C ILE A 9 -17.96 -13.63 -6.85
N LYS A 10 -18.52 -13.26 -5.68
CA LYS A 10 -19.36 -12.07 -5.54
C LYS A 10 -18.59 -10.75 -5.67
N ALA A 11 -17.26 -10.80 -5.57
CA ALA A 11 -16.36 -9.67 -5.78
C ALA A 11 -15.80 -9.62 -7.21
N ALA A 12 -16.23 -10.52 -8.09
CA ALA A 12 -15.80 -10.53 -9.49
C ALA A 12 -16.31 -9.30 -10.22
N GLU A 13 -15.39 -8.63 -10.94
CA GLU A 13 -15.65 -7.41 -11.69
C GLU A 13 -14.92 -7.50 -13.03
N ALA A 14 -15.64 -7.28 -14.14
CA ALA A 14 -15.10 -7.48 -15.49
C ALA A 14 -13.90 -6.57 -15.78
N ARG A 15 -13.87 -5.37 -15.20
CA ARG A 15 -12.84 -4.35 -15.40
C ARG A 15 -11.78 -4.32 -14.29
N LEU A 16 -11.73 -5.35 -13.45
CA LEU A 16 -10.84 -5.39 -12.26
C LEU A 16 -9.35 -5.16 -12.58
N PHE A 17 -8.92 -5.54 -13.76
CA PHE A 17 -7.52 -5.47 -14.18
C PHE A 17 -7.21 -4.31 -15.15
N GLU A 18 -8.23 -3.61 -15.65
CA GLU A 18 -8.03 -2.51 -16.59
C GLU A 18 -7.12 -1.43 -15.99
N ASP A 19 -6.15 -0.98 -16.79
CA ASP A 19 -5.13 0.03 -16.45
C ASP A 19 -4.25 -0.30 -15.23
N CYS A 20 -4.35 -1.52 -14.68
CA CYS A 20 -3.53 -1.95 -13.56
C CYS A 20 -2.16 -2.44 -14.01
N ALA A 21 -1.11 -2.14 -13.23
CA ALA A 21 0.17 -2.82 -13.37
C ALA A 21 0.04 -4.29 -12.94
N TYR A 22 0.41 -5.22 -13.83
CA TYR A 22 0.39 -6.66 -13.58
C TYR A 22 1.82 -7.19 -13.60
N CYS A 23 2.38 -7.50 -12.43
CA CYS A 23 3.76 -7.95 -12.30
C CYS A 23 3.91 -9.39 -12.77
N LEU A 24 4.88 -9.61 -13.68
CA LEU A 24 5.34 -10.92 -14.12
C LEU A 24 6.73 -11.15 -13.56
N ILE A 25 6.88 -12.20 -12.76
CA ILE A 25 8.13 -12.53 -12.07
C ILE A 25 8.73 -13.81 -12.67
N PRO A 26 9.66 -13.70 -13.64
CA PRO A 26 10.31 -14.88 -14.21
C PRO A 26 11.16 -15.61 -13.17
N THR A 27 11.13 -16.92 -13.21
CA THR A 27 12.04 -17.79 -12.45
C THR A 27 13.11 -18.38 -13.37
N GLY A 28 14.13 -19.05 -12.81
CA GLY A 28 15.16 -19.73 -13.60
C GLY A 28 14.65 -20.81 -14.58
N HIS A 29 13.38 -21.23 -14.44
CA HIS A 29 12.72 -22.21 -15.32
C HIS A 29 11.72 -21.57 -16.30
N THR A 30 11.54 -20.26 -16.25
CA THR A 30 10.59 -19.56 -17.11
C THR A 30 11.19 -19.35 -18.50
N SER A 31 10.52 -19.85 -19.55
CA SER A 31 10.97 -19.64 -20.93
C SER A 31 10.60 -18.23 -21.41
N THR A 32 11.42 -17.66 -22.31
CA THR A 32 11.14 -16.38 -22.96
C THR A 32 9.77 -16.37 -23.62
N LYS A 33 9.43 -17.44 -24.36
CA LYS A 33 8.12 -17.59 -24.99
C LYS A 33 6.97 -17.62 -23.98
N GLY A 34 7.19 -18.20 -22.78
CA GLY A 34 6.19 -18.23 -21.72
C GLY A 34 5.88 -16.83 -21.19
N ILE A 35 6.91 -16.01 -20.96
CA ILE A 35 6.74 -14.60 -20.56
C ILE A 35 6.04 -13.77 -21.62
N GLU A 36 6.40 -13.94 -22.90
CA GLU A 36 5.74 -13.25 -24.01
C GLU A 36 4.24 -13.59 -24.07
N GLN A 37 3.89 -14.87 -24.01
CA GLN A 37 2.51 -15.33 -24.02
C GLN A 37 1.69 -14.80 -22.82
N LEU A 38 2.27 -14.82 -21.60
CA LEU A 38 1.62 -14.26 -20.43
C LEU A 38 1.46 -12.74 -20.57
N GLY A 39 2.45 -12.03 -21.10
CA GLY A 39 2.35 -10.59 -21.38
C GLY A 39 1.19 -10.28 -22.33
N GLU A 40 1.02 -11.06 -23.41
CA GLU A 40 -0.12 -10.90 -24.32
C GLU A 40 -1.47 -11.13 -23.64
N ILE A 41 -1.58 -12.13 -22.74
CA ILE A 41 -2.79 -12.39 -21.96
C ILE A 41 -3.09 -11.20 -21.05
N VAL A 42 -2.08 -10.71 -20.33
CA VAL A 42 -2.18 -9.56 -19.44
C VAL A 42 -2.68 -8.32 -20.19
N MET A 43 -2.12 -8.05 -21.38
CA MET A 43 -2.61 -6.94 -22.22
C MET A 43 -4.06 -7.13 -22.69
N LYS A 44 -4.47 -8.36 -23.03
CA LYS A 44 -5.85 -8.67 -23.46
C LYS A 44 -6.90 -8.45 -22.38
N ILE A 45 -6.55 -8.60 -21.10
CA ILE A 45 -7.44 -8.27 -19.98
C ILE A 45 -7.39 -6.79 -19.58
N GLY A 46 -6.71 -5.96 -20.36
CA GLY A 46 -6.62 -4.50 -20.16
C GLY A 46 -5.56 -4.07 -19.15
N ALA A 47 -4.73 -4.99 -18.64
CA ALA A 47 -3.66 -4.67 -17.70
C ALA A 47 -2.33 -4.37 -18.41
N GLN A 48 -1.41 -3.73 -17.70
CA GLN A 48 -0.08 -3.38 -18.17
C GLN A 48 0.95 -4.36 -17.59
N PRO A 49 1.60 -5.23 -18.40
CA PRO A 49 2.58 -6.17 -17.90
C PRO A 49 3.86 -5.45 -17.46
N LEU A 50 4.33 -5.75 -16.27
CA LEU A 50 5.57 -5.24 -15.70
C LEU A 50 6.46 -6.43 -15.32
N ILE A 51 7.61 -6.58 -15.99
CA ILE A 51 8.55 -7.67 -15.69
C ILE A 51 9.53 -7.20 -14.64
N LEU A 52 9.58 -7.92 -13.51
CA LEU A 52 10.47 -7.64 -12.38
C LEU A 52 11.12 -8.92 -11.89
N ASP A 53 12.29 -8.82 -11.25
CA ASP A 53 12.78 -9.89 -10.38
C ASP A 53 12.03 -9.91 -9.04
N ALA A 54 12.09 -11.05 -8.35
CA ALA A 54 11.31 -11.27 -7.13
C ALA A 54 11.69 -10.27 -6.02
N ASN A 55 12.97 -10.05 -5.77
CA ASN A 55 13.42 -9.17 -4.69
C ASN A 55 12.97 -7.73 -4.94
N ARG A 56 13.11 -7.26 -6.19
CA ARG A 56 12.64 -5.91 -6.55
C ARG A 56 11.14 -5.77 -6.42
N HIS A 57 10.37 -6.79 -6.85
CA HIS A 57 8.92 -6.82 -6.66
C HIS A 57 8.57 -6.70 -5.18
N ASP A 58 9.15 -7.53 -4.33
CA ASP A 58 8.81 -7.63 -2.92
C ASP A 58 9.14 -6.33 -2.16
N GLY A 59 10.30 -5.70 -2.46
CA GLY A 59 10.64 -4.39 -1.91
C GLY A 59 9.67 -3.27 -2.33
N LEU A 60 9.27 -3.24 -3.61
CA LEU A 60 8.35 -2.23 -4.12
C LEU A 60 6.95 -2.40 -3.52
N VAL A 61 6.39 -3.62 -3.51
CA VAL A 61 5.04 -3.85 -2.99
C VAL A 61 4.99 -3.72 -1.46
N ALA A 62 6.10 -3.97 -0.75
CA ALA A 62 6.19 -3.68 0.67
C ALA A 62 5.89 -2.22 0.97
N GLY A 63 6.49 -1.28 0.21
CA GLY A 63 6.28 0.15 0.39
C GLY A 63 4.90 0.65 -0.02
N ILE A 64 4.42 0.27 -1.23
CA ILE A 64 3.21 0.87 -1.81
C ILE A 64 1.91 0.12 -1.50
N SER A 65 1.99 -1.10 -0.97
CA SER A 65 0.84 -1.94 -0.67
C SER A 65 0.82 -2.44 0.77
N HIS A 66 1.91 -3.04 1.24
CA HIS A 66 1.92 -3.69 2.55
C HIS A 66 1.98 -2.66 3.68
N LEU A 67 2.86 -1.69 3.59
CA LEU A 67 2.94 -0.58 4.55
C LEU A 67 1.60 0.15 4.71
N PRO A 68 0.87 0.53 3.64
CA PRO A 68 -0.45 1.17 3.75
C PRO A 68 -1.47 0.39 4.58
N PHE A 69 -1.64 -0.92 4.39
CA PHE A 69 -2.62 -1.66 5.19
C PHE A 69 -2.18 -1.83 6.65
N ILE A 70 -0.88 -1.96 6.90
CA ILE A 70 -0.32 -2.01 8.26
C ILE A 70 -0.59 -0.68 8.96
N LEU A 71 -0.34 0.45 8.31
CA LEU A 71 -0.62 1.78 8.85
C LEU A 71 -2.10 1.99 9.15
N SER A 72 -2.97 1.63 8.22
CA SER A 72 -4.41 1.69 8.38
C SER A 72 -4.86 0.91 9.61
N SER A 73 -4.40 -0.33 9.76
CA SER A 73 -4.71 -1.20 10.89
C SER A 73 -4.13 -0.66 12.20
N THR A 74 -2.90 -0.17 12.17
CA THR A 74 -2.23 0.41 13.35
C THR A 74 -2.91 1.69 13.81
N LEU A 75 -3.35 2.55 12.90
CA LEU A 75 -4.12 3.75 13.22
C LEU A 75 -5.40 3.40 13.98
N VAL A 76 -6.19 2.46 13.48
CA VAL A 76 -7.43 2.00 14.13
C VAL A 76 -7.11 1.40 15.51
N GLN A 77 -6.11 0.53 15.61
CA GLN A 77 -5.68 -0.08 16.88
C GLN A 77 -5.18 0.96 17.90
N CYS A 78 -4.46 1.98 17.44
CA CYS A 78 -3.96 3.04 18.32
C CYS A 78 -5.12 3.85 18.94
N LEU A 79 -6.06 4.26 18.11
CA LEU A 79 -7.19 5.10 18.54
C LEU A 79 -8.22 4.30 19.35
N SER A 80 -8.47 3.03 19.00
CA SER A 80 -9.45 2.18 19.70
C SER A 80 -9.08 1.85 21.14
N LYS A 81 -7.82 2.02 21.54
CA LYS A 81 -7.36 1.84 22.91
C LYS A 81 -7.70 3.01 23.84
N LYS A 82 -8.21 4.11 23.30
CA LYS A 82 -8.59 5.28 24.09
C LYS A 82 -10.00 5.12 24.65
N GLU A 83 -10.20 5.57 25.89
CA GLU A 83 -11.50 5.49 26.58
C GLU A 83 -12.62 6.20 25.82
N ASN A 84 -12.29 7.29 25.12
CA ASN A 84 -13.21 8.08 24.31
C ASN A 84 -13.33 7.62 22.85
N TRP A 85 -13.04 6.35 22.52
CA TRP A 85 -13.13 5.82 21.16
C TRP A 85 -14.49 6.11 20.48
N GLY A 86 -15.61 5.99 21.22
CA GLY A 86 -16.94 6.28 20.70
C GLY A 86 -17.10 7.74 20.27
N GLU A 87 -16.55 8.69 21.02
CA GLU A 87 -16.56 10.11 20.66
C GLU A 87 -15.69 10.38 19.42
N LEU A 88 -14.50 9.78 19.36
CA LEU A 88 -13.61 9.88 18.20
C LEU A 88 -14.29 9.41 16.93
N THR A 89 -15.01 8.29 16.97
CA THR A 89 -15.73 7.77 15.80
C THR A 89 -16.90 8.64 15.37
N ASN A 90 -17.59 9.31 16.31
CA ASN A 90 -18.65 10.26 16.00
C ASN A 90 -18.13 11.51 15.27
N LEU A 91 -16.90 11.91 15.53
CA LEU A 91 -16.24 13.02 14.84
C LEU A 91 -15.54 12.61 13.53
N ALA A 92 -15.49 11.31 13.23
CA ALA A 92 -14.78 10.78 12.07
C ALA A 92 -15.39 11.25 10.75
N ALA A 93 -14.63 12.00 9.97
CA ALA A 93 -14.97 12.49 8.64
C ALA A 93 -14.21 11.73 7.54
N GLY A 94 -14.20 12.25 6.31
CA GLY A 94 -13.59 11.62 5.13
C GLY A 94 -12.14 11.20 5.35
N GLY A 95 -11.29 12.06 5.89
CA GLY A 95 -9.88 11.77 6.10
C GLY A 95 -9.64 10.50 6.94
N PHE A 96 -10.37 10.33 8.06
CA PHE A 96 -10.24 9.11 8.86
C PHE A 96 -10.78 7.88 8.13
N ARG A 97 -11.92 8.01 7.42
CA ARG A 97 -12.50 6.91 6.65
C ARG A 97 -11.57 6.42 5.55
N ASP A 98 -10.94 7.35 4.83
CA ASP A 98 -10.00 7.03 3.76
C ASP A 98 -8.74 6.34 4.31
N MET A 99 -8.16 6.88 5.38
CA MET A 99 -6.96 6.32 6.02
C MET A 99 -7.20 4.97 6.70
N SER A 100 -8.40 4.72 7.25
CA SER A 100 -8.74 3.47 7.94
C SER A 100 -9.37 2.41 7.05
N ARG A 101 -9.65 2.70 5.78
CA ARG A 101 -10.37 1.80 4.87
C ARG A 101 -9.72 0.42 4.73
N LEU A 102 -8.40 0.37 4.61
CA LEU A 102 -7.66 -0.88 4.45
C LEU A 102 -7.67 -1.75 5.72
N ALA A 103 -7.95 -1.18 6.90
CA ALA A 103 -8.08 -1.97 8.12
C ALA A 103 -9.24 -2.97 8.09
N ALA A 104 -10.20 -2.78 7.17
CA ALA A 104 -11.33 -3.70 6.96
C ALA A 104 -11.01 -4.87 6.01
N GLY A 105 -9.79 -5.02 5.54
CA GLY A 105 -9.38 -6.11 4.66
C GLY A 105 -9.27 -7.46 5.38
N SER A 106 -8.93 -8.51 4.63
CA SER A 106 -8.85 -9.88 5.15
C SER A 106 -7.69 -10.07 6.14
N PRO A 107 -7.95 -10.40 7.42
CA PRO A 107 -6.89 -10.64 8.40
C PRO A 107 -5.95 -11.79 8.02
N THR A 108 -6.50 -12.85 7.40
CA THR A 108 -5.70 -13.99 6.94
C THR A 108 -4.74 -13.58 5.83
N MET A 109 -5.21 -12.84 4.83
CA MET A 109 -4.37 -12.32 3.75
C MET A 109 -3.25 -11.42 4.31
N TYR A 110 -3.58 -10.51 5.20
CA TYR A 110 -2.59 -9.59 5.80
C TYR A 110 -1.54 -10.33 6.63
N ARG A 111 -1.95 -11.33 7.42
CA ARG A 111 -1.02 -12.20 8.14
C ARG A 111 -0.06 -12.89 7.18
N ASP A 112 -0.59 -13.50 6.13
CA ASP A 112 0.21 -14.28 5.18
C ASP A 112 1.20 -13.38 4.42
N ILE A 113 0.80 -12.18 4.02
CA ILE A 113 1.69 -11.17 3.45
C ILE A 113 2.81 -10.80 4.44
N CYS A 114 2.48 -10.52 5.70
CA CYS A 114 3.48 -10.16 6.70
C CYS A 114 4.47 -11.28 6.99
N VAL A 115 4.05 -12.54 6.86
CA VAL A 115 4.93 -13.69 7.03
C VAL A 115 5.84 -13.90 5.83
N THR A 116 5.29 -13.77 4.61
CA THR A 116 6.02 -14.09 3.37
C THR A 116 6.95 -12.97 2.90
N ASN A 117 6.64 -11.71 3.21
CA ASN A 117 7.46 -10.54 2.83
C ASN A 117 7.96 -9.77 4.06
N LYS A 118 8.32 -10.51 5.11
CA LYS A 118 8.65 -9.96 6.42
C LYS A 118 9.81 -8.96 6.39
N GLU A 119 10.90 -9.31 5.71
CA GLU A 119 12.14 -8.53 5.73
C GLU A 119 11.93 -7.15 5.09
N GLU A 120 11.35 -7.10 3.91
CA GLU A 120 11.07 -5.85 3.21
C GLU A 120 10.07 -4.97 3.95
N ILE A 121 9.05 -5.58 4.56
CA ILE A 121 8.08 -4.85 5.38
C ILE A 121 8.74 -4.19 6.59
N LEU A 122 9.66 -4.89 7.27
CA LEU A 122 10.38 -4.33 8.43
C LEU A 122 11.25 -3.14 8.03
N ILE A 123 11.93 -3.19 6.88
CA ILE A 123 12.70 -2.05 6.36
C ILE A 123 11.82 -0.81 6.20
N TRP A 124 10.64 -0.96 5.60
CA TRP A 124 9.71 0.15 5.41
C TRP A 124 9.08 0.64 6.72
N LEU A 125 8.84 -0.25 7.69
CA LEU A 125 8.34 0.14 9.01
C LEU A 125 9.39 0.95 9.79
N ASP A 126 10.66 0.56 9.73
CA ASP A 126 11.75 1.30 10.37
C ASP A 126 11.92 2.71 9.74
N ALA A 127 11.87 2.79 8.41
CA ALA A 127 11.91 4.06 7.70
C ALA A 127 10.74 4.97 8.08
N LEU A 128 9.52 4.42 8.18
CA LEU A 128 8.35 5.18 8.61
C LEU A 128 8.43 5.61 10.07
N ALA A 129 8.91 4.75 10.98
CA ALA A 129 9.08 5.09 12.38
C ALA A 129 10.04 6.28 12.54
N SER A 130 11.15 6.27 11.78
CA SER A 130 12.08 7.40 11.72
C SER A 130 11.40 8.68 11.21
N GLU A 131 10.52 8.57 10.19
CA GLU A 131 9.81 9.75 9.66
C GLU A 131 8.74 10.27 10.64
N LEU A 132 8.11 9.37 11.42
CA LEU A 132 7.20 9.78 12.49
C LEU A 132 7.94 10.51 13.63
N ASP A 133 9.16 10.10 13.97
CA ASP A 133 9.98 10.83 14.93
C ASP A 133 10.45 12.18 14.37
N ASN A 134 10.77 12.26 13.09
CA ASN A 134 11.09 13.51 12.40
C ASN A 134 9.91 14.50 12.47
N ILE A 135 8.71 14.12 12.02
CA ILE A 135 7.55 15.02 12.06
C ILE A 135 7.19 15.42 13.50
N ARG A 136 7.34 14.53 14.47
CA ARG A 136 7.14 14.84 15.88
C ARG A 136 8.12 15.93 16.36
N ALA A 137 9.37 15.88 15.94
CA ALA A 137 10.35 16.93 16.24
C ALA A 137 9.97 18.25 15.55
N LEU A 138 9.59 18.22 14.27
CA LEU A 138 9.19 19.42 13.52
C LEU A 138 8.00 20.14 14.14
N ILE A 139 6.98 19.41 14.63
CA ILE A 139 5.82 20.00 15.33
C ILE A 139 6.24 20.82 16.57
N THR A 140 7.38 20.50 17.18
CA THR A 140 7.88 21.21 18.37
C THR A 140 8.84 22.34 18.07
N LEU A 141 9.28 22.52 16.83
CA LEU A 141 10.37 23.45 16.49
C LEU A 141 9.89 24.78 15.88
N ASP A 142 9.29 24.78 14.71
CA ASP A 142 9.03 25.99 13.94
C ASP A 142 7.93 25.78 12.89
N ASP A 143 7.03 26.74 12.76
CA ASP A 143 5.91 26.71 11.82
C ASP A 143 6.36 26.72 10.35
N GLU A 144 7.41 27.48 9.98
CA GLU A 144 7.87 27.58 8.59
C GLU A 144 8.49 26.26 8.10
N VAL A 145 9.25 25.57 8.95
CA VAL A 145 9.84 24.27 8.63
C VAL A 145 8.75 23.21 8.48
N LEU A 146 7.74 23.27 9.34
CA LEU A 146 6.59 22.38 9.27
C LEU A 146 5.77 22.59 7.99
N GLU A 147 5.51 23.83 7.59
CA GLU A 147 4.83 24.14 6.34
C GLU A 147 5.63 23.63 5.12
N SER A 148 6.94 23.80 5.13
CA SER A 148 7.83 23.30 4.07
C SER A 148 7.76 21.78 3.95
N TYR A 149 7.70 21.04 5.06
CA TYR A 149 7.53 19.59 5.07
C TYR A 149 6.24 19.15 4.36
N PHE A 150 5.11 19.75 4.69
CA PHE A 150 3.83 19.41 4.05
C PHE A 150 3.77 19.86 2.58
N THR A 151 4.36 21.00 2.24
CA THR A 151 4.45 21.47 0.86
C THR A 151 5.21 20.49 -0.01
N LYS A 152 6.34 19.96 0.48
CA LYS A 152 7.12 18.93 -0.22
C LYS A 152 6.31 17.65 -0.41
N ALA A 153 5.60 17.17 0.61
CA ALA A 153 4.76 15.99 0.52
C ALA A 153 3.64 16.15 -0.52
N LYS A 154 2.98 17.33 -0.54
CA LYS A 154 1.98 17.69 -1.55
C LYS A 154 2.56 17.62 -2.97
N GLN A 155 3.69 18.26 -3.22
CA GLN A 155 4.34 18.29 -4.53
C GLN A 155 4.70 16.88 -5.02
N LEU A 156 5.29 16.05 -4.14
CA LEU A 156 5.62 14.67 -4.47
C LEU A 156 4.37 13.85 -4.84
N ARG A 157 3.27 14.03 -4.09
CA ARG A 157 2.00 13.37 -4.38
C ARG A 157 1.42 13.79 -5.73
N GLU A 158 1.41 15.10 -6.03
CA GLU A 158 0.93 15.64 -7.30
C GLU A 158 1.74 15.11 -8.48
N THR A 159 3.08 15.09 -8.37
CA THR A 159 3.95 14.57 -9.43
C THR A 159 3.78 13.07 -9.67
N ALA A 160 3.50 12.28 -8.62
CA ALA A 160 3.36 10.84 -8.74
C ALA A 160 2.05 10.40 -9.42
N PHE A 161 1.03 11.26 -9.49
CA PHE A 161 -0.31 10.91 -9.98
C PHE A 161 -0.90 11.95 -10.94
N SER A 162 -0.02 12.76 -11.56
CA SER A 162 -0.34 13.68 -12.66
C SER A 162 -0.54 12.97 -14.00
#